data_4912d70783e7f3c2ac3e5edbc6cea99e
#
_entry.id   4912d70783e7f3c2ac3e5edbc6cea99e
#
_cell.length_a   1.000
_cell.length_b   1.000
_cell.length_c   1.000
_cell.angle_alpha   90.00
_cell.angle_beta   90.00
_cell.angle_gamma   90.00
#
_symmetry.space_group_name_H-M   'P 1'
#
loop_
_entity.id
_entity.type
_entity.pdbx_description
1 polymer ?
#
loop_
_entity_poly.entity_id
_entity_poly.type
_entity_poly.pdbx_seq_one_letter_code
_entity_poly.pdbx_strand_id
1 'polypeptide(L)'
;MVFEDLFIWKSARILVTEIYKLMYNCKDYGFRDQLQRATISIMNNIAEGCNSGSNSKYIYFLRIARGSCAEVNSMLYLCEDFNYCTSKKRCDVQKEVNKISKGCLTIINMLKNKD
;
A
#
# COMPACT_ATOMS: atom_id res chain seq x y z
N MET A 1 3.78 11.39 17.55
CA MET A 1 3.37 11.63 16.15
C MET A 1 2.08 10.88 15.87
N VAL A 2 1.13 11.53 15.24
CA VAL A 2 -0.10 10.88 14.81
C VAL A 2 0.06 10.35 13.38
N PHE A 3 -0.58 9.22 13.07
CA PHE A 3 -0.39 8.60 11.75
C PHE A 3 -0.90 9.47 10.61
N GLU A 4 -1.88 10.32 10.87
CA GLU A 4 -2.45 11.21 9.85
C GLU A 4 -1.43 12.20 9.28
N ASP A 5 -0.34 12.45 10.00
CA ASP A 5 0.74 13.34 9.53
C ASP A 5 1.82 12.60 8.72
N LEU A 6 1.79 11.27 8.72
CA LEU A 6 2.79 10.49 7.99
C LEU A 6 2.55 10.57 6.48
N PHE A 7 3.63 10.90 5.75
CA PHE A 7 3.60 10.92 4.28
C PHE A 7 3.11 9.59 3.71
N ILE A 8 3.62 8.46 4.24
CA ILE A 8 3.26 7.13 3.72
C ILE A 8 1.78 6.82 3.95
N TRP A 9 1.20 7.27 5.06
CA TRP A 9 -0.23 7.06 5.30
C TRP A 9 -1.09 7.90 4.37
N LYS A 10 -0.72 9.18 4.18
CA LYS A 10 -1.45 10.07 3.26
C LYS A 10 -1.39 9.53 1.83
N SER A 11 -0.22 9.06 1.40
CA SER A 11 -0.06 8.47 0.08
C SER A 11 -0.86 7.18 -0.08
N ALA A 12 -0.89 6.34 0.95
CA ALA A 12 -1.67 5.11 0.93
C ALA A 12 -3.17 5.40 0.83
N ARG A 13 -3.65 6.43 1.53
CA ARG A 13 -5.06 6.84 1.44
C ARG A 13 -5.43 7.26 0.02
N ILE A 14 -4.57 8.02 -0.63
CA ILE A 14 -4.77 8.42 -2.04
C ILE A 14 -4.76 7.20 -2.95
N LEU A 15 -3.82 6.27 -2.71
CA LEU A 15 -3.73 5.04 -3.49
C LEU A 15 -5.02 4.20 -3.41
N VAL A 16 -5.62 4.10 -2.22
CA VAL A 16 -6.90 3.40 -2.05
C VAL A 16 -7.96 3.99 -2.96
N THR A 17 -8.09 5.31 -2.98
CA THR A 17 -9.05 6.00 -3.83
C THR A 17 -8.78 5.72 -5.31
N GLU A 18 -7.51 5.75 -5.72
CA GLU A 18 -7.13 5.46 -7.10
C GLU A 18 -7.48 4.04 -7.53
N ILE A 19 -7.23 3.08 -6.66
CA ILE A 19 -7.54 1.67 -6.94
C ILE A 19 -9.07 1.47 -7.03
N TYR A 20 -9.83 2.11 -6.17
CA TYR A 20 -11.29 2.03 -6.25
C TYR A 20 -11.82 2.58 -7.58
N LYS A 21 -11.27 3.71 -8.04
CA LYS A 21 -11.62 4.28 -9.34
C LYS A 21 -11.24 3.35 -10.48
N LEU A 22 -10.04 2.75 -10.40
CA LEU A 22 -9.55 1.82 -11.43
C LEU A 22 -10.48 0.61 -11.54
N MET A 23 -10.99 0.11 -10.43
CA MET A 23 -11.81 -1.09 -10.35
C MET A 23 -13.33 -0.83 -10.45
N TYR A 24 -13.73 0.43 -10.68
CA TYR A 24 -15.14 0.83 -10.63
C TYR A 24 -16.03 -0.02 -11.53
N ASN A 25 -15.58 -0.31 -12.76
CA ASN A 25 -16.36 -1.08 -13.73
C ASN A 25 -15.94 -2.56 -13.78
N CYS A 26 -15.06 -3.01 -12.89
CA CYS A 26 -14.61 -4.40 -12.86
C CYS A 26 -15.72 -5.29 -12.31
N LYS A 27 -16.15 -6.27 -13.11
CA LYS A 27 -17.21 -7.22 -12.73
C LYS A 27 -16.67 -8.54 -12.19
N ASP A 28 -15.36 -8.73 -12.25
CA ASP A 28 -14.69 -9.82 -11.53
C ASP A 28 -14.57 -9.39 -10.06
N TYR A 29 -15.63 -9.65 -9.31
CA TYR A 29 -15.76 -9.14 -7.95
C TYR A 29 -14.72 -9.74 -7.00
N GLY A 30 -14.33 -10.99 -7.22
CA GLY A 30 -13.28 -11.63 -6.42
C GLY A 30 -11.94 -10.93 -6.59
N PHE A 31 -11.54 -10.68 -7.83
CA PHE A 31 -10.31 -9.97 -8.14
C PHE A 31 -10.34 -8.54 -7.59
N ARG A 32 -11.43 -7.83 -7.88
CA ARG A 32 -11.62 -6.45 -7.41
C ARG A 32 -11.50 -6.36 -5.89
N ASP A 33 -12.20 -7.24 -5.18
CA ASP A 33 -12.23 -7.19 -3.72
C ASP A 33 -10.85 -7.52 -3.14
N GLN A 34 -10.12 -8.46 -3.72
CA GLN A 34 -8.78 -8.80 -3.27
C GLN A 34 -7.81 -7.64 -3.46
N LEU A 35 -7.86 -6.96 -4.60
CA LEU A 35 -7.00 -5.81 -4.86
C LEU A 35 -7.33 -4.65 -3.92
N GLN A 36 -8.61 -4.38 -3.72
CA GLN A 36 -9.06 -3.33 -2.80
C GLN A 36 -8.62 -3.62 -1.37
N ARG A 37 -8.77 -4.87 -0.90
CA ARG A 37 -8.34 -5.27 0.45
C ARG A 37 -6.84 -5.15 0.64
N ALA A 38 -6.05 -5.58 -0.35
CA ALA A 38 -4.59 -5.47 -0.27
C ALA A 38 -4.17 -4.00 -0.16
N THR A 39 -4.82 -3.12 -0.92
CA THR A 39 -4.51 -1.69 -0.90
C THR A 39 -4.88 -1.06 0.44
N ILE A 40 -6.07 -1.37 0.96
CA ILE A 40 -6.51 -0.89 2.28
C ILE A 40 -5.57 -1.40 3.37
N SER A 41 -5.07 -2.64 3.24
CA SER A 41 -4.12 -3.23 4.19
C SER A 41 -2.84 -2.41 4.31
N ILE A 42 -2.35 -1.82 3.22
CA ILE A 42 -1.18 -0.92 3.27
C ILE A 42 -1.47 0.21 4.25
N MET A 43 -2.56 0.93 4.03
CA MET A 43 -2.93 2.09 4.84
C MET A 43 -3.14 1.73 6.31
N ASN A 44 -3.89 0.66 6.57
CA ASN A 44 -4.26 0.27 7.92
C ASN A 44 -3.06 -0.23 8.73
N ASN A 45 -2.14 -0.96 8.10
CA ASN A 45 -0.95 -1.44 8.80
C ASN A 45 0.02 -0.30 9.15
N ILE A 46 0.10 0.72 8.31
CA ILE A 46 0.87 1.93 8.64
C ILE A 46 0.27 2.59 9.90
N ALA A 47 -1.04 2.76 9.94
CA ALA A 47 -1.73 3.37 11.08
C ALA A 47 -1.56 2.53 12.36
N GLU A 48 -1.76 1.22 12.27
CA GLU A 48 -1.60 0.32 13.42
C GLU A 48 -0.18 0.34 13.95
N GLY A 49 0.81 0.35 13.06
CA GLY A 49 2.21 0.41 13.45
C GLY A 49 2.52 1.69 14.20
N CYS A 50 2.10 2.83 13.67
CA CYS A 50 2.32 4.13 14.29
C CYS A 50 1.72 4.20 15.70
N ASN A 51 0.57 3.57 15.91
CA ASN A 51 -0.15 3.59 17.18
C ASN A 51 0.19 2.40 18.11
N SER A 52 1.15 1.55 17.73
CA SER A 52 1.38 0.28 18.43
C SER A 52 2.08 0.40 19.78
N GLY A 53 2.74 1.52 20.04
CA GLY A 53 3.36 1.78 21.33
C GLY A 53 4.78 1.24 21.51
N SER A 54 5.36 0.55 20.53
CA SER A 54 6.74 0.09 20.59
C SER A 54 7.38 0.06 19.21
N ASN A 55 8.71 0.24 19.15
CA ASN A 55 9.43 0.21 17.90
C ASN A 55 9.35 -1.15 17.21
N SER A 56 9.42 -2.24 17.98
CA SER A 56 9.38 -3.57 17.40
C SER A 56 8.01 -3.87 16.76
N LYS A 57 6.93 -3.46 17.39
CA LYS A 57 5.58 -3.59 16.80
C LYS A 57 5.40 -2.71 15.58
N TYR A 58 5.93 -1.49 15.64
CA TYR A 58 5.87 -0.58 14.51
C TYR A 58 6.57 -1.20 13.30
N ILE A 59 7.78 -1.73 13.49
CA ILE A 59 8.52 -2.42 12.43
C ILE A 59 7.71 -3.60 11.87
N TYR A 60 7.10 -4.40 12.76
CA TYR A 60 6.28 -5.54 12.36
C TYR A 60 5.15 -5.12 11.41
N PHE A 61 4.38 -4.10 11.79
CA PHE A 61 3.26 -3.62 10.98
C PHE A 61 3.72 -2.99 9.66
N LEU A 62 4.84 -2.27 9.67
CA LEU A 62 5.39 -1.71 8.43
C LEU A 62 5.87 -2.80 7.47
N ARG A 63 6.37 -3.91 7.98
CA ARG A 63 6.72 -5.06 7.14
C ARG A 63 5.49 -5.69 6.50
N ILE A 64 4.39 -5.79 7.23
CA ILE A 64 3.12 -6.25 6.66
C ILE A 64 2.67 -5.29 5.55
N ALA A 65 2.74 -3.98 5.79
CA ALA A 65 2.38 -2.98 4.78
C ALA A 65 3.22 -3.15 3.51
N ARG A 66 4.53 -3.42 3.64
CA ARG A 66 5.39 -3.67 2.48
C ARG A 66 5.00 -4.94 1.72
N GLY A 67 4.61 -5.98 2.46
CA GLY A 67 4.09 -7.20 1.84
C GLY A 67 2.83 -6.93 1.04
N SER A 68 1.94 -6.10 1.57
CA SER A 68 0.72 -5.68 0.86
C SER A 68 1.05 -4.85 -0.38
N CYS A 69 2.09 -4.02 -0.33
CA CYS A 69 2.58 -3.30 -1.51
C CYS A 69 3.02 -4.27 -2.62
N ALA A 70 3.73 -5.33 -2.26
CA ALA A 70 4.15 -6.34 -3.22
C ALA A 70 2.94 -7.05 -3.84
N GLU A 71 1.93 -7.37 -3.03
CA GLU A 71 0.70 -7.98 -3.53
C GLU A 71 -0.03 -7.07 -4.51
N VAL A 72 -0.17 -5.77 -4.19
CA VAL A 72 -0.80 -4.80 -5.08
C VAL A 72 -0.02 -4.70 -6.39
N ASN A 73 1.30 -4.59 -6.34
CA ASN A 73 2.13 -4.52 -7.54
C ASN A 73 1.97 -5.76 -8.42
N SER A 74 1.91 -6.94 -7.81
CA SER A 74 1.70 -8.20 -8.54
C SER A 74 0.35 -8.19 -9.26
N MET A 75 -0.71 -7.78 -8.56
CA MET A 75 -2.06 -7.75 -9.12
C MET A 75 -2.24 -6.69 -10.20
N LEU A 76 -1.46 -5.60 -10.15
CA LEU A 76 -1.53 -4.56 -11.18
C LEU A 76 -1.09 -5.07 -12.55
N TYR A 77 -0.18 -6.04 -12.63
CA TYR A 77 0.15 -6.68 -13.91
C TYR A 77 -1.07 -7.40 -14.47
N LEU A 78 -1.86 -8.06 -13.62
CA LEU A 78 -3.09 -8.71 -14.06
C LEU A 78 -4.15 -7.68 -14.50
N CYS A 79 -4.19 -6.52 -13.87
CA CYS A 79 -5.06 -5.44 -14.32
C CYS A 79 -4.77 -5.07 -15.77
N GLU A 80 -3.51 -5.01 -16.15
CA GLU A 80 -3.11 -4.77 -17.54
C GLU A 80 -3.50 -5.95 -18.42
N ASP A 81 -3.18 -7.17 -18.00
CA ASP A 81 -3.44 -8.39 -18.78
C ASP A 81 -4.94 -8.58 -19.05
N PHE A 82 -5.78 -8.21 -18.10
CA PHE A 82 -7.24 -8.33 -18.22
C PHE A 82 -7.89 -7.08 -18.83
N ASN A 83 -7.08 -6.12 -19.26
CA ASN A 83 -7.54 -4.87 -19.87
C ASN A 83 -8.36 -3.99 -18.94
N TYR A 84 -8.10 -4.05 -17.64
CA TYR A 84 -8.69 -3.12 -16.66
C TYR A 84 -7.94 -1.79 -16.63
N CYS A 85 -6.70 -1.75 -17.11
CA CYS A 85 -5.93 -0.53 -17.25
C CYS A 85 -4.90 -0.67 -18.37
N THR A 86 -4.36 0.48 -18.79
CA THR A 86 -3.27 0.53 -19.78
C THR A 86 -1.94 0.21 -19.10
N SER A 87 -0.94 -0.13 -19.92
CA SER A 87 0.44 -0.32 -19.45
C SER A 87 0.97 0.95 -18.75
N LYS A 88 0.66 2.13 -19.31
CA LYS A 88 1.07 3.40 -18.72
C LYS A 88 0.44 3.60 -17.36
N LYS A 89 -0.85 3.34 -17.22
CA LYS A 89 -1.56 3.50 -15.93
C LYS A 89 -1.01 2.53 -14.90
N ARG A 90 -0.74 1.27 -15.28
CA ARG A 90 -0.11 0.30 -14.39
C ARG A 90 1.23 0.82 -13.88
N CYS A 91 2.09 1.32 -14.79
CA CYS A 91 3.40 1.85 -14.40
C CYS A 91 3.26 3.03 -13.42
N ASP A 92 2.33 3.95 -13.71
CA ASP A 92 2.11 5.14 -12.86
C ASP A 92 1.66 4.74 -11.45
N VAL A 93 0.72 3.81 -11.34
CA VAL A 93 0.23 3.35 -10.04
C VAL A 93 1.32 2.60 -9.28
N GLN A 94 2.09 1.74 -9.97
CA GLN A 94 3.20 1.01 -9.33
C GLN A 94 4.27 1.95 -8.78
N LYS A 95 4.52 3.08 -9.43
CA LYS A 95 5.45 4.10 -8.90
C LYS A 95 4.96 4.63 -7.56
N GLU A 96 3.66 4.87 -7.42
CA GLU A 96 3.09 5.31 -6.15
C GLU A 96 3.19 4.24 -5.07
N VAL A 97 2.90 2.99 -5.41
CA VAL A 97 3.05 1.85 -4.50
C VAL A 97 4.50 1.74 -4.02
N ASN A 98 5.45 1.87 -4.94
CA ASN A 98 6.88 1.76 -4.62
C ASN A 98 7.37 2.88 -3.72
N LYS A 99 6.85 4.10 -3.88
CA LYS A 99 7.17 5.22 -2.98
C LYS A 99 6.72 4.93 -1.55
N ILE A 100 5.53 4.36 -1.40
CA ILE A 100 5.01 3.99 -0.08
C ILE A 100 5.88 2.89 0.55
N SER A 101 6.18 1.85 -0.22
CA SER A 101 7.02 0.74 0.26
C SER A 101 8.41 1.23 0.69
N LYS A 102 9.02 2.10 -0.10
CA LYS A 102 10.32 2.69 0.21
C LYS A 102 10.25 3.56 1.46
N GLY A 103 9.18 4.35 1.59
CA GLY A 103 8.96 5.16 2.79
C GLY A 103 8.81 4.30 4.05
N CYS A 104 8.11 3.18 3.96
CA CYS A 104 8.02 2.22 5.06
C CYS A 104 9.40 1.68 5.42
N LEU A 105 10.21 1.31 4.44
CA LEU A 105 11.57 0.80 4.69
C LEU A 105 12.44 1.84 5.36
N THR A 106 12.34 3.10 4.95
CA THR A 106 13.09 4.20 5.57
C THR A 106 12.75 4.29 7.06
N ILE A 107 11.47 4.23 7.42
CA ILE A 107 11.06 4.28 8.83
C ILE A 107 11.54 3.03 9.58
N ILE A 108 11.42 1.84 8.98
CA ILE A 108 11.93 0.60 9.59
C ILE A 108 13.40 0.75 9.96
N ASN A 109 14.22 1.26 9.02
CA ASN A 109 15.66 1.41 9.25
C ASN A 109 15.94 2.44 10.34
N MET A 110 15.18 3.53 10.40
CA MET A 110 15.30 4.52 11.47
C MET A 110 14.97 3.91 12.83
N LEU A 111 13.91 3.10 12.90
CA LEU A 111 13.48 2.48 14.16
C LEU A 111 14.48 1.43 14.64
N LYS A 112 15.08 0.67 13.73
CA LYS A 112 16.13 -0.32 14.08
C LYS A 112 17.33 0.33 14.73
N ASN A 113 17.68 1.53 14.32
CA ASN A 113 18.88 2.23 14.79
C ASN A 113 18.66 2.93 16.14
N LYS A 114 17.44 2.93 16.67
CA LYS A 114 17.11 3.57 17.94
C LYS A 114 17.15 2.62 19.14
N ASP A 115 17.23 1.33 18.88
CA ASP A 115 17.32 0.32 19.94
C ASP A 115 18.81 -0.07 20.20
#